data_92e5af0538da2975b4a5e9da0bcb6103
#
_entry.id   92e5af0538da2975b4a5e9da0bcb6103
#
_cell.length_a   1.000
_cell.length_b   1.000
_cell.length_c   1.000
_cell.angle_alpha   90.00
_cell.angle_beta   90.00
_cell.angle_gamma   90.00
#
_symmetry.space_group_name_H-M   'P 1'
#
loop_
_entity.id
_entity.type
_entity.pdbx_description
1 polymer ?
#
loop_
_entity_poly.entity_id
_entity_poly.type
_entity_poly.pdbx_seq_one_letter_code
_entity_poly.pdbx_strand_id
1 'polypeptide(L)'
;MNADLPKNSKVVVIGGGVAGCSVAYHLAKLGWKDTILLERDQLTSGTTWHAAGLVGQLGSSSTITRLRKYSLNLYKELEKKTGLSTGLKQNGAITVATSKERLQELLRQATAAQLFDVN
;
A
#
# COMPACT_ATOMS: atom_id res chain seq x y z
N MET A 1 -16.43 -25.65 1.52
CA MET A 1 -16.58 -25.55 2.99
C MET A 1 -17.54 -24.39 3.26
N ASN A 2 -18.76 -24.67 3.72
CA ASN A 2 -19.61 -23.63 4.29
C ASN A 2 -19.02 -23.29 5.66
N ALA A 3 -18.18 -22.27 5.72
CA ALA A 3 -17.80 -21.73 7.01
C ALA A 3 -19.06 -21.05 7.61
N ASP A 4 -19.50 -21.50 8.77
CA ASP A 4 -20.54 -20.80 9.51
C ASP A 4 -20.04 -19.40 9.84
N LEU A 5 -20.55 -18.43 9.10
CA LEU A 5 -20.21 -17.04 9.34
C LEU A 5 -20.73 -16.62 10.74
N PRO A 6 -19.94 -15.90 11.54
CA PRO A 6 -20.40 -15.38 12.82
C PRO A 6 -21.64 -14.51 12.62
N LYS A 7 -22.64 -14.67 13.50
CA LYS A 7 -23.90 -13.92 13.43
C LYS A 7 -23.74 -12.43 13.71
N ASN A 8 -22.68 -12.05 14.43
CA ASN A 8 -22.37 -10.67 14.81
C ASN A 8 -20.87 -10.43 14.71
N SER A 9 -20.49 -9.23 14.35
CA SER A 9 -19.11 -8.74 14.40
C SER A 9 -19.11 -7.22 14.64
N LYS A 10 -18.08 -6.72 15.31
CA LYS A 10 -17.91 -5.27 15.52
C LYS A 10 -17.51 -4.53 14.26
N VAL A 11 -16.75 -5.19 13.39
CA VAL A 11 -16.29 -4.60 12.12
C VAL A 11 -16.39 -5.63 11.00
N VAL A 12 -16.96 -5.23 9.89
CA VAL A 12 -17.00 -6.02 8.67
C VAL A 12 -16.25 -5.25 7.56
N VAL A 13 -15.20 -5.86 7.04
CA VAL A 13 -14.44 -5.35 5.89
C VAL A 13 -14.92 -6.08 4.64
N ILE A 14 -15.42 -5.36 3.65
CA ILE A 14 -15.94 -5.93 2.41
C ILE A 14 -14.89 -5.74 1.31
N GLY A 15 -14.42 -6.86 0.76
CA GLY A 15 -13.41 -6.92 -0.29
C GLY A 15 -12.02 -7.29 0.23
N GLY A 16 -11.46 -8.37 -0.30
CA GLY A 16 -10.15 -8.93 0.05
C GLY A 16 -9.01 -8.49 -0.87
N GLY A 17 -9.11 -7.33 -1.49
CA GLY A 17 -8.00 -6.69 -2.20
C GLY A 17 -6.96 -6.09 -1.24
N VAL A 18 -5.89 -5.47 -1.78
CA VAL A 18 -4.82 -4.87 -0.96
C VAL A 18 -5.36 -3.88 0.09
N ALA A 19 -6.38 -3.10 -0.25
CA ALA A 19 -6.97 -2.13 0.68
C ALA A 19 -7.69 -2.83 1.83
N GLY A 20 -8.57 -3.80 1.54
CA GLY A 20 -9.29 -4.54 2.58
C GLY A 20 -8.38 -5.38 3.45
N CYS A 21 -7.41 -6.07 2.88
CA CYS A 21 -6.38 -6.79 3.63
C CYS A 21 -5.57 -5.85 4.54
N SER A 22 -5.21 -4.66 4.03
CA SER A 22 -4.50 -3.65 4.84
C SER A 22 -5.36 -3.14 6.00
N VAL A 23 -6.65 -2.85 5.77
CA VAL A 23 -7.57 -2.42 6.82
C VAL A 23 -7.71 -3.52 7.89
N ALA A 24 -7.95 -4.76 7.50
CA ALA A 24 -8.08 -5.88 8.42
C ALA A 24 -6.78 -6.08 9.25
N TYR A 25 -5.63 -6.01 8.59
CA TYR A 25 -4.32 -6.09 9.28
C TYR A 25 -4.16 -4.99 10.32
N HIS A 26 -4.46 -3.74 9.97
CA HIS A 26 -4.30 -2.62 10.90
C HIS A 26 -5.33 -2.64 12.03
N LEU A 27 -6.55 -3.06 11.78
CA LEU A 27 -7.54 -3.28 12.82
C LEU A 27 -7.05 -4.32 13.83
N ALA A 28 -6.55 -5.46 13.36
CA ALA A 28 -5.97 -6.49 14.23
C ALA A 28 -4.76 -5.96 15.01
N LYS A 29 -3.87 -5.20 14.37
CA LYS A 29 -2.72 -4.54 15.02
C LYS A 29 -3.13 -3.55 16.11
N LEU A 30 -4.28 -2.89 15.93
CA LEU A 30 -4.87 -1.97 16.91
C LEU A 30 -5.70 -2.67 18.00
N GLY A 31 -5.77 -4.01 18.00
CA GLY A 31 -6.48 -4.79 19.02
C GLY A 31 -7.95 -5.06 18.70
N TRP A 32 -8.44 -4.74 17.52
CA TRP A 32 -9.80 -5.05 17.08
C TRP A 32 -9.89 -6.53 16.66
N LYS A 33 -10.14 -7.41 17.64
CA LYS A 33 -10.15 -8.87 17.42
C LYS A 33 -11.43 -9.37 16.77
N ASP A 34 -12.54 -8.62 16.89
CA ASP A 34 -13.86 -8.98 16.37
C ASP A 34 -14.06 -8.30 15.00
N THR A 35 -13.26 -8.71 14.04
CA THR A 35 -13.25 -8.19 12.65
C THR A 35 -13.42 -9.33 11.68
N ILE A 36 -14.35 -9.19 10.72
CA ILE A 36 -14.55 -10.12 9.61
C ILE A 36 -14.15 -9.45 8.32
N LEU A 37 -13.40 -10.16 7.48
CA LEU A 37 -13.17 -9.77 6.09
C LEU A 37 -13.97 -10.71 5.18
N LEU A 38 -14.81 -10.11 4.35
CA LEU A 38 -15.62 -10.82 3.35
C LEU A 38 -15.03 -10.60 1.96
N GLU A 39 -14.71 -11.69 1.28
CA GLU A 39 -14.30 -11.70 -0.12
C GLU A 39 -15.18 -12.70 -0.88
N ARG A 40 -15.66 -12.31 -2.04
CA ARG A 40 -16.55 -13.15 -2.86
C ARG A 40 -15.81 -14.24 -3.66
N ASP A 41 -14.49 -14.07 -3.81
CA ASP A 41 -13.62 -14.94 -4.59
C ASP A 41 -12.30 -15.16 -3.82
N GLN A 42 -11.18 -15.26 -4.47
CA GLN A 42 -9.88 -15.37 -3.83
C GLN A 42 -9.34 -14.00 -3.41
N LEU A 43 -8.59 -13.96 -2.33
CA LEU A 43 -7.92 -12.73 -1.91
C LEU A 43 -7.06 -12.18 -3.06
N THR A 44 -7.14 -10.90 -3.28
CA THR A 44 -6.40 -10.15 -4.32
C THR A 44 -6.76 -10.47 -5.78
N SER A 45 -7.72 -11.33 -6.05
CA SER A 45 -8.13 -11.72 -7.42
C SER A 45 -8.77 -10.60 -8.26
N GLY A 46 -9.23 -9.51 -7.62
CA GLY A 46 -9.82 -8.35 -8.28
C GLY A 46 -8.78 -7.36 -8.81
N THR A 47 -9.02 -6.07 -8.61
CA THR A 47 -8.17 -4.97 -9.11
C THR A 47 -6.72 -5.04 -8.63
N THR A 48 -6.46 -5.63 -7.47
CA THR A 48 -5.12 -5.69 -6.87
C THR A 48 -4.12 -6.42 -7.77
N TRP A 49 -4.49 -7.53 -8.37
CA TRP A 49 -3.57 -8.30 -9.20
C TRP A 49 -3.29 -7.64 -10.56
N HIS A 50 -4.13 -6.68 -10.99
CA HIS A 50 -3.93 -5.89 -12.21
C HIS A 50 -2.99 -4.69 -12.01
N ALA A 51 -2.57 -4.43 -10.77
CA ALA A 51 -1.69 -3.30 -10.48
C ALA A 51 -0.29 -3.51 -11.06
N ALA A 52 0.31 -2.44 -11.56
CA ALA A 52 1.66 -2.47 -12.15
C ALA A 52 2.78 -2.76 -11.12
N GLY A 53 2.47 -2.82 -9.84
CA GLY A 53 3.43 -3.12 -8.77
C GLY A 53 4.44 -2.01 -8.49
N LEU A 54 4.17 -0.77 -8.93
CA LEU A 54 5.06 0.36 -8.68
C LEU A 54 4.82 0.94 -7.29
N VAL A 55 5.85 0.88 -6.43
CA VAL A 55 5.81 1.40 -5.06
C VAL A 55 6.69 2.63 -4.95
N GLY A 56 6.13 3.79 -5.28
CA GLY A 56 6.83 5.08 -5.17
C GLY A 56 6.58 5.74 -3.81
N GLN A 57 7.52 6.56 -3.34
CA GLN A 57 7.40 7.28 -2.07
C GLN A 57 6.76 8.66 -2.23
N LEU A 58 7.21 9.45 -3.20
CA LEU A 58 6.72 10.82 -3.41
C LEU A 58 5.28 10.80 -3.92
N GLY A 59 4.41 11.53 -3.24
CA GLY A 59 3.01 11.75 -3.61
C GLY A 59 2.72 13.19 -3.98
N SER A 60 1.47 13.47 -4.37
CA SER A 60 1.01 14.81 -4.73
C SER A 60 0.88 15.78 -3.53
N SER A 61 0.91 15.26 -2.31
CA SER A 61 0.83 16.04 -1.08
C SER A 61 1.65 15.39 0.04
N SER A 62 1.89 16.14 1.12
CA SER A 62 2.57 15.62 2.32
C SER A 62 1.85 14.41 2.93
N THR A 63 0.53 14.42 2.96
CA THR A 63 -0.27 13.31 3.50
C THR A 63 -0.10 12.05 2.66
N ILE A 64 -0.20 12.16 1.34
CA ILE A 64 0.00 11.02 0.44
C ILE A 64 1.45 10.52 0.49
N THR A 65 2.43 11.42 0.58
CA THR A 65 3.84 11.04 0.72
C THR A 65 4.06 10.26 2.02
N ARG A 66 3.52 10.71 3.16
CA ARG A 66 3.60 9.97 4.43
C ARG A 66 2.96 8.59 4.35
N LEU A 67 1.78 8.49 3.73
CA LEU A 67 1.10 7.20 3.54
C LEU A 67 1.94 6.24 2.69
N ARG A 68 2.53 6.72 1.60
CA ARG A 68 3.39 5.92 0.71
C ARG A 68 4.68 5.48 1.41
N LYS A 69 5.34 6.36 2.17
CA LYS A 69 6.51 6.01 3.00
C LYS A 69 6.16 4.94 4.04
N TYR A 70 5.02 5.09 4.71
CA TYR A 70 4.53 4.07 5.64
C TYR A 70 4.31 2.73 4.94
N SER A 71 3.66 2.72 3.79
CA SER A 71 3.40 1.50 3.01
C SER A 71 4.70 0.80 2.60
N LEU A 72 5.69 1.56 2.12
CA LEU A 72 7.00 1.00 1.77
C LEU A 72 7.69 0.33 2.97
N ASN A 73 7.68 0.97 4.13
CA ASN A 73 8.24 0.40 5.34
C ASN A 73 7.46 -0.83 5.80
N LEU A 74 6.13 -0.81 5.67
CA LEU A 74 5.30 -1.96 6.00
C LEU A 74 5.64 -3.18 5.14
N TYR A 75 5.86 -3.02 3.83
CA TYR A 75 6.29 -4.13 2.97
C TYR A 75 7.59 -4.78 3.46
N LYS A 76 8.58 -3.98 3.84
CA LYS A 76 9.85 -4.48 4.43
C LYS A 76 9.64 -5.21 5.76
N GLU A 77 8.75 -4.68 6.61
CA GLU A 77 8.41 -5.30 7.89
C GLU A 77 7.66 -6.62 7.70
N LEU A 78 6.75 -6.70 6.75
CA LEU A 78 5.97 -7.90 6.45
C LEU A 78 6.88 -9.06 6.06
N GLU A 79 7.86 -8.85 5.20
CA GLU A 79 8.85 -9.88 4.86
C GLU A 79 9.56 -10.43 6.09
N LYS A 80 10.02 -9.54 6.98
CA LYS A 80 10.69 -9.94 8.23
C LYS A 80 9.76 -10.69 9.19
N LYS A 81 8.49 -10.30 9.26
CA LYS A 81 7.52 -10.88 10.22
C LYS A 81 6.95 -12.21 9.74
N THR A 82 6.75 -12.36 8.45
CA THR A 82 6.07 -13.53 7.88
C THR A 82 7.03 -14.57 7.31
N GLY A 83 8.26 -14.19 7.00
CA GLY A 83 9.22 -15.03 6.26
C GLY A 83 8.83 -15.21 4.78
N LEU A 84 7.80 -14.50 4.30
CA LEU A 84 7.33 -14.55 2.93
C LEU A 84 7.78 -13.30 2.18
N SER A 85 8.28 -13.47 0.95
CA SER A 85 8.67 -12.32 0.13
C SER A 85 7.45 -11.55 -0.35
N THR A 86 7.48 -10.23 -0.19
CA THR A 86 6.51 -9.30 -0.81
C THR A 86 6.85 -9.03 -2.28
N GLY A 87 8.00 -9.49 -2.75
CA GLY A 87 8.54 -9.17 -4.08
C GLY A 87 9.04 -7.74 -4.23
N LEU A 88 9.11 -6.97 -3.13
CA LEU A 88 9.59 -5.58 -3.16
C LEU A 88 11.07 -5.52 -3.53
N LYS A 89 11.37 -4.84 -4.65
CA LYS A 89 12.74 -4.55 -5.08
C LYS A 89 12.96 -3.05 -5.09
N GLN A 90 13.90 -2.56 -4.29
CA GLN A 90 14.23 -1.13 -4.19
C GLN A 90 15.36 -0.79 -5.18
N ASN A 91 15.06 -0.83 -6.46
CA ASN A 91 15.99 -0.51 -7.55
C ASN A 91 15.91 0.94 -8.04
N GLY A 92 15.07 1.75 -7.37
CA GLY A 92 14.87 3.15 -7.73
C GLY A 92 13.98 3.34 -8.97
N ALA A 93 13.86 4.61 -9.38
CA ALA A 93 13.14 5.01 -10.58
C ALA A 93 13.89 6.16 -11.26
N ILE A 94 13.89 6.19 -12.59
CA ILE A 94 14.44 7.26 -13.38
C ILE A 94 13.32 7.93 -14.17
N THR A 95 13.25 9.25 -14.10
CA THR A 95 12.32 10.03 -14.91
C THR A 95 13.09 10.98 -15.81
N VAL A 96 12.75 11.00 -17.09
CA VAL A 96 13.40 11.83 -18.12
C VAL A 96 12.51 12.99 -18.52
N ALA A 97 13.11 14.17 -18.71
CA ALA A 97 12.44 15.34 -19.27
C ALA A 97 12.73 15.41 -20.78
N THR A 98 11.68 15.52 -21.58
CA THR A 98 11.75 15.71 -23.03
C THR A 98 11.47 17.15 -23.47
N SER A 99 11.13 18.04 -22.53
CA SER A 99 10.95 19.48 -22.74
C SER A 99 11.45 20.29 -21.56
N LYS A 100 11.64 21.60 -21.76
CA LYS A 100 12.06 22.53 -20.69
C LYS A 100 11.02 22.62 -19.57
N GLU A 101 9.74 22.64 -19.89
CA GLU A 101 8.63 22.69 -18.96
C GLU A 101 8.61 21.43 -18.10
N ARG A 102 8.83 20.27 -18.73
CA ARG A 102 8.92 19.00 -18.01
C ARG A 102 10.12 18.99 -17.07
N LEU A 103 11.26 19.53 -17.48
CA LEU A 103 12.44 19.64 -16.62
C LEU A 103 12.16 20.51 -15.38
N GLN A 104 11.49 21.66 -15.57
CA GLN A 104 11.12 22.54 -14.43
C GLN A 104 10.21 21.80 -13.45
N GLU A 105 9.23 21.04 -13.94
CA GLU A 105 8.35 20.25 -13.07
C GLU A 105 9.14 19.14 -12.33
N LEU A 106 10.09 18.47 -12.97
CA LEU A 106 10.92 17.48 -12.28
C LEU A 106 11.82 18.12 -11.21
N LEU A 107 12.37 19.29 -11.45
CA LEU A 107 13.14 20.06 -10.46
C LEU A 107 12.26 20.44 -9.25
N ARG A 108 11.03 20.88 -9.50
CA ARG A 108 10.06 21.17 -8.44
C ARG A 108 9.74 19.92 -7.62
N GLN A 109 9.54 18.78 -8.28
CA GLN A 109 9.31 17.51 -7.61
C GLN A 109 10.52 17.08 -6.77
N ALA A 110 11.74 17.24 -7.28
CA ALA A 110 12.97 16.94 -6.54
C ALA A 110 13.09 17.80 -5.28
N THR A 111 12.78 19.12 -5.37
CA THR A 111 12.73 20.00 -4.21
C THR A 111 11.67 19.53 -3.19
N ALA A 112 10.48 19.19 -3.65
CA ALA A 112 9.42 18.68 -2.78
C ALA A 112 9.82 17.33 -2.11
N ALA A 113 10.55 16.48 -2.81
CA ALA A 113 11.06 15.21 -2.26
C ALA A 113 11.99 15.47 -1.06
N GLN A 114 12.89 16.44 -1.16
CA GLN A 114 13.78 16.83 -0.07
C GLN A 114 12.99 17.31 1.17
N LEU A 115 11.93 18.10 0.98
CA LEU A 115 11.08 18.60 2.08
C LEU A 115 10.35 17.45 2.83
N PHE A 116 10.21 16.30 2.20
CA PHE A 116 9.52 15.13 2.76
C PHE A 116 10.45 13.97 3.10
N ASP A 117 11.78 14.20 3.11
CA ASP A 117 12.81 13.16 3.32
C ASP A 117 12.58 11.95 2.39
N VAL A 118 12.35 12.19 1.13
CA VAL A 118 12.29 11.19 0.07
C VAL A 118 13.56 11.29 -0.76
N ASN A 119 14.35 10.21 -0.72
CA ASN A 119 15.58 10.04 -1.49
C ASN A 119 15.34 9.20 -2.71
#